data_ae1f476afea9bceebfd824519b628fb4
#
_entry.id   ae1f476afea9bceebfd824519b628fb4
#
_cell.length_a   1.000
_cell.length_b   1.000
_cell.length_c   1.000
_cell.angle_alpha   90.00
_cell.angle_beta   90.00
_cell.angle_gamma   90.00
#
_symmetry.space_group_name_H-M   'P 1'
#
loop_
_entity.id
_entity.type
_entity.pdbx_description
1 polymer ?
#
loop_
_entity_poly.entity_id
_entity_poly.type
_entity_poly.pdbx_seq_one_letter_code
_entity_poly.pdbx_strand_id
1 'polypeptide(L)'
;MLPVAADGTCRAPESSAKTNRMKQHAKRVIAFYLPQYHPFPENDRWWGAGFTEWRNVVKARPLFRGHYQPHLPADLGFYDLRVPEVRQQQAALAERYGLSGFCYYHYWFNGHRLMQRPVEEMLASGKPDFPFMLCWANENWTRAWDGGEQEVLIRQEYSEEDDRAHIRYLLDEVFRDPRYIRVDGKPVFAVYRSALFPDMRRTIEVWREEAAARGAELYLCRVESFNAAGREELAVGFDAAIEFQPFTPAMTDFWEHRPWRQKLMYHLRKLWGDRRKMRKADYDAYVAYSLSRPAPDYKLYPSVTPSWDNTARRKQRMFLFHNATPEKYGRWLREVLRRFKPYSAEENFVFINAWNEYTVALTLI
;
A
#
# COMPACT_ATOMS: atom_id res chain seq x y z
N MET A 1 30.30 53.24 24.65
CA MET A 1 31.70 53.10 24.20
C MET A 1 32.09 51.64 24.39
N LEU A 2 32.17 50.90 23.30
CA LEU A 2 32.69 49.53 23.24
C LEU A 2 34.12 49.60 22.69
N PRO A 3 35.08 48.82 23.19
CA PRO A 3 36.37 48.72 22.54
C PRO A 3 36.29 47.70 21.38
N VAL A 4 36.74 48.14 20.22
CA VAL A 4 37.02 47.34 19.03
C VAL A 4 38.35 46.63 19.26
N ALA A 5 38.37 45.30 19.15
CA ALA A 5 39.56 44.52 18.93
C ALA A 5 39.52 43.93 17.52
N ALA A 6 40.55 44.29 16.74
CA ALA A 6 40.78 43.78 15.38
C ALA A 6 41.35 42.37 15.48
N ASP A 7 40.72 41.41 14.81
CA ASP A 7 41.44 40.39 14.06
C ASP A 7 40.45 39.73 13.05
N GLY A 8 40.73 39.99 11.78
CA GLY A 8 39.89 39.53 10.69
C GLY A 8 40.24 38.11 10.27
N THR A 9 39.49 37.12 10.79
CA THR A 9 39.36 35.81 10.15
C THR A 9 37.93 35.34 10.32
N CYS A 10 37.11 35.56 9.29
CA CYS A 10 35.81 34.92 9.13
C CYS A 10 36.02 33.41 8.93
N ARG A 11 35.85 32.63 9.99
CA ARG A 11 35.58 31.18 9.85
C ARG A 11 34.10 31.01 9.51
N ALA A 12 33.84 30.51 8.29
CA ALA A 12 32.50 30.06 7.90
C ALA A 12 32.06 28.87 8.79
N PRO A 13 30.78 28.79 9.17
CA PRO A 13 30.31 27.72 10.04
C PRO A 13 30.31 26.38 9.35
N GLU A 14 30.87 25.36 9.98
CA GLU A 14 30.86 23.95 9.61
C GLU A 14 29.43 23.31 9.67
N SER A 15 28.42 23.95 9.11
CA SER A 15 27.04 23.44 9.16
C SER A 15 26.60 22.65 7.95
N SER A 16 27.32 22.69 6.82
CA SER A 16 26.90 22.05 5.58
C SER A 16 27.16 20.54 5.54
N ALA A 17 28.20 20.05 6.21
CA ALA A 17 28.56 18.63 6.19
C ALA A 17 27.63 17.74 7.03
N LYS A 18 27.12 18.27 8.17
CA LYS A 18 26.16 17.52 9.01
C LYS A 18 24.77 17.42 8.37
N THR A 19 24.33 18.45 7.65
CA THR A 19 23.03 18.47 6.96
C THR A 19 23.02 17.52 5.74
N ASN A 20 24.17 17.40 5.06
CA ASN A 20 24.30 16.52 3.90
C ASN A 20 24.37 15.03 4.31
N ARG A 21 24.97 14.72 5.49
CA ARG A 21 25.05 13.35 6.01
C ARG A 21 23.69 12.83 6.52
N MET A 22 22.80 13.71 7.02
CA MET A 22 21.43 13.33 7.39
C MET A 22 20.50 13.17 6.19
N LYS A 23 20.69 13.92 5.08
CA LYS A 23 19.91 13.75 3.85
C LYS A 23 20.24 12.47 3.09
N GLN A 24 21.43 11.92 3.22
CA GLN A 24 21.88 10.71 2.52
C GLN A 24 21.22 9.39 3.00
N HIS A 25 20.49 9.40 4.14
CA HIS A 25 19.82 8.23 4.70
C HIS A 25 18.37 8.48 5.08
N ALA A 26 17.74 9.51 4.53
CA ALA A 26 16.31 9.75 4.75
C ALA A 26 15.50 8.62 4.11
N LYS A 27 14.70 7.93 4.94
CA LYS A 27 13.81 6.86 4.47
C LYS A 27 12.62 7.47 3.75
N ARG A 28 12.29 6.94 2.58
CA ARG A 28 11.11 7.34 1.80
C ARG A 28 9.89 6.57 2.31
N VAL A 29 8.89 7.29 2.79
CA VAL A 29 7.64 6.70 3.26
C VAL A 29 6.61 6.77 2.15
N ILE A 30 6.15 5.61 1.68
CA ILE A 30 5.23 5.46 0.54
C ILE A 30 3.92 4.88 1.06
N ALA A 31 2.78 5.51 0.73
CA ALA A 31 1.48 4.97 1.12
C ALA A 31 0.78 4.31 -0.08
N PHE A 32 0.23 3.11 0.13
CA PHE A 32 -0.69 2.50 -0.83
C PHE A 32 -1.92 3.38 -1.00
N TYR A 33 -2.39 3.49 -2.24
CA TYR A 33 -3.46 4.40 -2.62
C TYR A 33 -4.50 3.68 -3.48
N LEU A 34 -5.76 3.69 -3.02
CA LEU A 34 -6.89 3.11 -3.75
C LEU A 34 -7.56 4.18 -4.63
N PRO A 35 -7.52 4.10 -5.97
CA PRO A 35 -8.10 5.08 -6.86
C PRO A 35 -9.61 4.88 -7.11
N GLN A 36 -10.37 4.36 -6.14
CA GLN A 36 -11.77 3.91 -6.31
C GLN A 36 -12.82 4.94 -5.87
N TYR A 37 -12.43 6.10 -5.35
CA TYR A 37 -13.38 7.09 -4.85
C TYR A 37 -13.88 8.01 -5.97
N HIS A 38 -14.39 7.38 -7.05
CA HIS A 38 -15.11 8.03 -8.15
C HIS A 38 -15.98 6.99 -8.87
N PRO A 39 -17.13 7.37 -9.46
CA PRO A 39 -17.91 6.45 -10.27
C PRO A 39 -17.21 6.15 -11.58
N PHE A 40 -17.37 4.90 -12.07
CA PHE A 40 -16.91 4.46 -13.38
C PHE A 40 -17.87 3.40 -13.94
N PRO A 41 -17.90 3.18 -15.27
CA PRO A 41 -18.97 2.41 -15.93
C PRO A 41 -19.19 1.00 -15.40
N GLU A 42 -18.10 0.29 -15.04
CA GLU A 42 -18.19 -1.08 -14.51
C GLU A 42 -18.85 -1.10 -13.14
N ASN A 43 -18.43 -0.19 -12.23
CA ASN A 43 -19.07 -0.05 -10.92
C ASN A 43 -20.54 0.33 -11.03
N ASP A 44 -20.89 1.22 -11.94
CA ASP A 44 -22.28 1.61 -12.18
C ASP A 44 -23.13 0.44 -12.63
N ARG A 45 -22.58 -0.42 -13.50
CA ARG A 45 -23.24 -1.66 -13.98
C ARG A 45 -23.43 -2.68 -12.87
N TRP A 46 -22.44 -2.85 -11.99
CA TRP A 46 -22.44 -3.92 -10.97
C TRP A 46 -23.19 -3.54 -9.70
N TRP A 47 -23.12 -2.27 -9.28
CA TRP A 47 -23.67 -1.80 -8.00
C TRP A 47 -24.64 -0.61 -8.13
N GLY A 48 -24.96 -0.19 -9.35
CA GLY A 48 -25.89 0.89 -9.64
C GLY A 48 -25.21 2.24 -9.84
N ALA A 49 -25.85 3.10 -10.64
CA ALA A 49 -25.32 4.39 -11.07
C ALA A 49 -24.78 5.24 -9.92
N GLY A 50 -23.60 5.84 -10.14
CA GLY A 50 -22.93 6.70 -9.16
C GLY A 50 -22.30 5.94 -7.99
N PHE A 51 -22.08 4.63 -8.12
CA PHE A 51 -21.44 3.86 -7.05
C PHE A 51 -19.99 4.30 -6.82
N THR A 52 -19.67 4.54 -5.55
CA THR A 52 -18.31 4.69 -5.03
C THR A 52 -18.18 3.94 -3.70
N GLU A 53 -16.96 3.74 -3.23
CA GLU A 53 -16.69 3.16 -1.91
C GLU A 53 -17.39 3.90 -0.76
N TRP A 54 -17.69 5.18 -0.90
CA TRP A 54 -18.43 5.94 0.11
C TRP A 54 -19.76 5.29 0.48
N ARG A 55 -20.45 4.64 -0.47
CA ARG A 55 -21.71 3.91 -0.18
C ARG A 55 -21.55 2.79 0.83
N ASN A 56 -20.40 2.13 0.85
CA ASN A 56 -20.10 1.08 1.82
C ASN A 56 -19.69 1.69 3.16
N VAL A 57 -18.86 2.73 3.14
CA VAL A 57 -18.44 3.45 4.35
C VAL A 57 -19.65 3.93 5.14
N VAL A 58 -20.57 4.70 4.52
CA VAL A 58 -21.72 5.30 5.23
C VAL A 58 -22.76 4.29 5.71
N LYS A 59 -22.80 3.09 5.13
CA LYS A 59 -23.69 1.99 5.56
C LYS A 59 -23.18 1.24 6.77
N ALA A 60 -21.91 1.36 7.09
CA ALA A 60 -21.31 0.64 8.21
C ALA A 60 -22.02 0.97 9.53
N ARG A 61 -22.07 0.01 10.42
CA ARG A 61 -22.69 0.14 11.75
C ARG A 61 -21.82 -0.55 12.79
N PRO A 62 -21.80 -0.05 14.02
CA PRO A 62 -21.17 -0.76 15.14
C PRO A 62 -21.78 -2.16 15.30
N LEU A 63 -20.95 -3.19 15.38
CA LEU A 63 -21.37 -4.59 15.55
C LEU A 63 -21.34 -5.06 17.01
N PHE A 64 -20.70 -4.29 17.89
CA PHE A 64 -20.59 -4.55 19.32
C PHE A 64 -20.26 -3.26 20.08
N ARG A 65 -20.40 -3.27 21.40
CA ARG A 65 -20.11 -2.10 22.25
C ARG A 65 -18.61 -1.69 22.11
N GLY A 66 -18.36 -0.42 21.78
CA GLY A 66 -17.02 0.13 21.58
C GLY A 66 -16.44 -0.15 20.19
N HIS A 67 -17.22 -0.69 19.26
CA HIS A 67 -16.82 -0.78 17.87
C HIS A 67 -17.01 0.59 17.19
N TYR A 68 -15.92 1.15 16.67
CA TYR A 68 -15.95 2.42 15.96
C TYR A 68 -16.29 2.19 14.48
N GLN A 69 -17.51 2.53 14.09
CA GLN A 69 -18.01 2.54 12.72
C GLN A 69 -19.18 3.54 12.63
N PRO A 70 -19.36 4.23 11.50
CA PRO A 70 -18.52 4.26 10.29
C PRO A 70 -17.24 5.09 10.48
N HIS A 71 -16.20 4.76 9.72
CA HIS A 71 -14.98 5.57 9.61
C HIS A 71 -15.24 6.66 8.55
N LEU A 72 -15.60 7.85 8.97
CA LEU A 72 -15.86 8.98 8.09
C LEU A 72 -14.57 9.78 7.85
N PRO A 73 -14.40 10.39 6.66
CA PRO A 73 -13.24 11.23 6.38
C PRO A 73 -13.23 12.46 7.28
N ALA A 74 -12.07 12.84 7.81
CA ALA A 74 -11.90 14.00 8.67
C ALA A 74 -11.57 15.28 7.88
N ASP A 75 -10.53 15.25 7.05
CA ASP A 75 -9.96 16.47 6.47
C ASP A 75 -10.47 16.80 5.07
N LEU A 76 -10.74 15.80 4.22
CA LEU A 76 -11.08 16.00 2.80
C LEU A 76 -12.55 15.72 2.46
N GLY A 77 -13.39 15.40 3.45
CA GLY A 77 -14.79 15.07 3.23
C GLY A 77 -14.99 13.86 2.30
N PHE A 78 -16.20 13.73 1.75
CA PHE A 78 -16.53 12.69 0.77
C PHE A 78 -16.10 13.15 -0.63
N TYR A 79 -14.83 13.05 -0.90
CA TYR A 79 -14.21 13.54 -2.13
C TYR A 79 -14.48 12.64 -3.34
N ASP A 80 -14.33 13.23 -4.53
CA ASP A 80 -14.35 12.55 -5.83
C ASP A 80 -13.00 12.72 -6.53
N LEU A 81 -12.37 11.61 -6.87
CA LEU A 81 -11.02 11.62 -7.48
C LEU A 81 -10.99 12.13 -8.92
N ARG A 82 -12.14 12.40 -9.55
CA ARG A 82 -12.23 13.10 -10.82
C ARG A 82 -11.91 14.59 -10.70
N VAL A 83 -12.03 15.15 -9.49
CA VAL A 83 -11.74 16.56 -9.21
C VAL A 83 -10.22 16.76 -9.05
N PRO A 84 -9.55 17.51 -9.92
CA PRO A 84 -8.10 17.69 -9.86
C PRO A 84 -7.60 18.32 -8.56
N GLU A 85 -8.35 19.25 -8.00
CA GLU A 85 -8.04 19.94 -6.75
C GLU A 85 -7.99 18.99 -5.57
N VAL A 86 -8.85 17.97 -5.55
CA VAL A 86 -8.83 16.92 -4.53
C VAL A 86 -7.52 16.14 -4.55
N ARG A 87 -7.06 15.75 -5.74
CA ARG A 87 -5.78 15.03 -5.88
C ARG A 87 -4.60 15.88 -5.43
N GLN A 88 -4.64 17.19 -5.72
CA GLN A 88 -3.62 18.15 -5.26
C GLN A 88 -3.67 18.34 -3.73
N GLN A 89 -4.86 18.47 -3.14
CA GLN A 89 -5.05 18.57 -1.69
C GLN A 89 -4.52 17.32 -0.97
N GLN A 90 -4.79 16.12 -1.51
CA GLN A 90 -4.28 14.87 -0.97
C GLN A 90 -2.76 14.80 -1.00
N ALA A 91 -2.15 15.18 -2.12
CA ALA A 91 -0.69 15.22 -2.26
C ALA A 91 -0.06 16.22 -1.29
N ALA A 92 -0.62 17.43 -1.20
CA ALA A 92 -0.15 18.46 -0.25
C ALA A 92 -0.28 18.01 1.21
N LEU A 93 -1.36 17.31 1.54
CA LEU A 93 -1.56 16.75 2.88
C LEU A 93 -0.52 15.64 3.16
N ALA A 94 -0.29 14.76 2.21
CA ALA A 94 0.70 13.69 2.32
C ALA A 94 2.12 14.24 2.52
N GLU A 95 2.52 15.23 1.71
CA GLU A 95 3.80 15.91 1.82
C GLU A 95 3.97 16.61 3.17
N ARG A 96 2.93 17.33 3.63
CA ARG A 96 2.91 18.01 4.93
C ARG A 96 3.18 17.05 6.09
N TYR A 97 2.71 15.81 6.00
CA TYR A 97 2.91 14.78 7.01
C TYR A 97 4.10 13.86 6.73
N GLY A 98 4.97 14.22 5.79
CA GLY A 98 6.26 13.58 5.55
C GLY A 98 6.19 12.31 4.72
N LEU A 99 5.12 12.06 3.98
CA LEU A 99 5.10 11.02 2.96
C LEU A 99 5.94 11.46 1.75
N SER A 100 6.61 10.50 1.15
CA SER A 100 7.50 10.72 0.01
C SER A 100 6.89 10.31 -1.32
N GLY A 101 5.69 9.74 -1.33
CA GLY A 101 4.98 9.33 -2.53
C GLY A 101 3.80 8.42 -2.27
N PHE A 102 3.05 8.13 -3.33
CA PHE A 102 1.95 7.18 -3.35
C PHE A 102 2.28 5.94 -4.17
N CYS A 103 1.80 4.78 -3.71
CA CYS A 103 1.78 3.53 -4.46
C CYS A 103 0.34 3.27 -4.91
N TYR A 104 -0.01 3.69 -6.14
CA TYR A 104 -1.36 3.51 -6.66
C TYR A 104 -1.61 2.06 -7.04
N TYR A 105 -2.76 1.51 -6.63
CA TYR A 105 -3.23 0.28 -7.22
C TYR A 105 -3.53 0.49 -8.69
N HIS A 106 -2.95 -0.37 -9.51
CA HIS A 106 -3.12 -0.43 -10.96
C HIS A 106 -3.89 -1.70 -11.32
N TYR A 107 -4.91 -1.57 -12.14
CA TYR A 107 -5.77 -2.67 -12.56
C TYR A 107 -5.68 -2.84 -14.07
N TRP A 108 -5.19 -4.00 -14.48
CA TRP A 108 -4.99 -4.37 -15.87
C TRP A 108 -5.52 -5.78 -16.11
N PHE A 109 -6.47 -5.94 -17.01
CA PHE A 109 -7.14 -7.20 -17.38
C PHE A 109 -7.10 -7.34 -18.91
N ASN A 110 -6.06 -7.93 -19.48
CA ASN A 110 -5.89 -8.11 -20.93
C ASN A 110 -6.14 -6.81 -21.73
N GLY A 111 -5.43 -5.73 -21.38
CA GLY A 111 -5.60 -4.42 -21.99
C GLY A 111 -6.77 -3.59 -21.45
N HIS A 112 -7.74 -4.20 -20.78
CA HIS A 112 -8.82 -3.49 -20.12
C HIS A 112 -8.36 -2.95 -18.75
N ARG A 113 -8.50 -1.65 -18.54
CA ARG A 113 -8.07 -0.98 -17.31
C ARG A 113 -9.27 -0.51 -16.50
N LEU A 114 -9.19 -0.66 -15.17
CA LEU A 114 -10.19 -0.14 -14.25
C LEU A 114 -9.59 0.97 -13.39
N MET A 115 -10.45 1.94 -13.03
CA MET A 115 -10.10 3.05 -12.13
C MET A 115 -8.87 3.87 -12.57
N GLN A 116 -8.51 3.79 -13.86
CA GLN A 116 -7.32 4.41 -14.42
C GLN A 116 -7.41 5.93 -14.48
N ARG A 117 -8.61 6.50 -14.55
CA ARG A 117 -8.85 7.93 -14.79
C ARG A 117 -8.05 8.87 -13.88
N PRO A 118 -7.99 8.69 -12.54
CA PRO A 118 -7.21 9.59 -11.69
C PRO A 118 -5.72 9.61 -12.02
N VAL A 119 -5.14 8.46 -12.38
CA VAL A 119 -3.72 8.33 -12.75
C VAL A 119 -3.49 8.90 -14.14
N GLU A 120 -4.34 8.61 -15.13
CA GLU A 120 -4.23 9.15 -16.50
C GLU A 120 -4.32 10.68 -16.51
N GLU A 121 -5.27 11.26 -15.78
CA GLU A 121 -5.39 12.71 -15.66
C GLU A 121 -4.20 13.35 -14.92
N MET A 122 -3.63 12.64 -13.94
CA MET A 122 -2.40 13.06 -13.27
C MET A 122 -1.20 13.05 -14.23
N LEU A 123 -1.05 12.02 -15.06
CA LEU A 123 -0.01 11.93 -16.07
C LEU A 123 -0.15 13.05 -17.12
N ALA A 124 -1.36 13.23 -17.67
CA ALA A 124 -1.64 14.21 -18.70
C ALA A 124 -1.44 15.67 -18.24
N SER A 125 -1.82 15.97 -16.99
CA SER A 125 -1.72 17.33 -16.44
C SER A 125 -0.38 17.66 -15.79
N GLY A 126 0.45 16.67 -15.47
CA GLY A 126 1.65 16.85 -14.64
C GLY A 126 1.33 17.20 -13.17
N LYS A 127 0.06 17.11 -12.72
CA LYS A 127 -0.37 17.49 -11.38
C LYS A 127 -1.20 16.39 -10.70
N PRO A 128 -1.05 16.19 -9.36
CA PRO A 128 -0.12 16.87 -8.44
C PRO A 128 1.35 16.56 -8.77
N ASP A 129 2.24 17.49 -8.43
CA ASP A 129 3.68 17.26 -8.47
C ASP A 129 4.12 16.52 -7.21
N PHE A 130 3.84 15.23 -7.17
CA PHE A 130 4.12 14.36 -6.03
C PHE A 130 4.56 12.99 -6.54
N PRO A 131 5.63 12.39 -5.97
CA PRO A 131 6.16 11.12 -6.44
C PRO A 131 5.16 9.98 -6.34
N PHE A 132 5.22 9.06 -7.31
CA PHE A 132 4.34 7.90 -7.30
C PHE A 132 4.99 6.66 -7.92
N MET A 133 4.42 5.50 -7.59
CA MET A 133 4.68 4.22 -8.23
C MET A 133 3.37 3.45 -8.39
N LEU A 134 3.39 2.37 -9.14
CA LEU A 134 2.24 1.50 -9.34
C LEU A 134 2.43 0.14 -8.66
N CYS A 135 1.32 -0.42 -8.18
CA CYS A 135 1.21 -1.80 -7.73
C CYS A 135 0.10 -2.48 -8.52
N TRP A 136 0.44 -3.47 -9.36
CA TRP A 136 -0.56 -4.23 -10.10
C TRP A 136 -1.37 -5.13 -9.18
N ALA A 137 -2.64 -4.79 -8.98
CA ALA A 137 -3.59 -5.58 -8.21
C ALA A 137 -4.17 -6.69 -9.12
N ASN A 138 -3.36 -7.71 -9.38
CA ASN A 138 -3.57 -8.77 -10.35
C ASN A 138 -4.42 -9.92 -9.81
N GLU A 139 -5.54 -9.62 -9.18
CA GLU A 139 -6.55 -10.60 -8.75
C GLU A 139 -7.80 -10.49 -9.62
N ASN A 140 -8.59 -11.58 -9.70
CA ASN A 140 -9.92 -11.49 -10.28
C ASN A 140 -10.73 -10.39 -9.60
N TRP A 141 -11.44 -9.58 -10.37
CA TRP A 141 -12.42 -8.67 -9.82
C TRP A 141 -13.67 -9.42 -9.45
N THR A 142 -14.02 -9.45 -8.18
CA THR A 142 -15.13 -10.25 -7.67
C THR A 142 -16.17 -9.37 -6.98
N ARG A 143 -17.40 -9.89 -6.81
CA ARG A 143 -18.47 -9.21 -6.06
C ARG A 143 -18.22 -9.24 -4.53
N ALA A 144 -16.98 -9.06 -4.12
CA ALA A 144 -16.59 -9.10 -2.69
C ALA A 144 -17.19 -7.95 -1.85
N TRP A 145 -17.63 -6.87 -2.50
CA TRP A 145 -18.14 -5.66 -1.86
C TRP A 145 -19.54 -5.81 -1.23
N ASP A 146 -20.29 -6.84 -1.61
CA ASP A 146 -21.61 -7.17 -1.06
C ASP A 146 -21.71 -8.58 -0.48
N GLY A 147 -20.56 -9.25 -0.33
CA GLY A 147 -20.45 -10.60 0.23
C GLY A 147 -20.56 -11.73 -0.79
N GLY A 148 -20.57 -11.42 -2.10
CA GLY A 148 -20.53 -12.38 -3.21
C GLY A 148 -19.10 -12.72 -3.65
N GLU A 149 -18.20 -13.05 -2.74
CA GLU A 149 -16.76 -13.26 -3.00
C GLU A 149 -16.44 -14.33 -4.06
N GLN A 150 -17.38 -15.21 -4.36
CA GLN A 150 -17.21 -16.29 -5.36
C GLN A 150 -17.67 -15.88 -6.77
N GLU A 151 -18.42 -14.78 -6.90
CA GLU A 151 -18.86 -14.29 -8.21
C GLU A 151 -17.77 -13.45 -8.85
N VAL A 152 -17.14 -13.98 -9.89
CA VAL A 152 -16.12 -13.29 -10.68
C VAL A 152 -16.79 -12.37 -11.69
N LEU A 153 -16.53 -11.07 -11.59
CA LEU A 153 -17.05 -10.03 -12.48
C LEU A 153 -16.10 -9.78 -13.67
N ILE A 154 -14.78 -9.75 -13.40
CA ILE A 154 -13.74 -9.77 -14.43
C ILE A 154 -12.68 -10.79 -14.01
N ARG A 155 -12.35 -11.70 -14.91
CA ARG A 155 -11.29 -12.68 -14.70
C ARG A 155 -9.93 -12.05 -15.02
N GLN A 156 -8.95 -12.30 -14.17
CA GLN A 156 -7.56 -12.04 -14.49
C GLN A 156 -7.02 -13.24 -15.28
N GLU A 157 -6.60 -13.00 -16.49
CA GLU A 157 -5.95 -13.98 -17.34
C GLU A 157 -4.50 -13.56 -17.59
N TYR A 158 -3.64 -14.55 -17.86
CA TYR A 158 -2.22 -14.30 -18.04
C TYR A 158 -1.77 -14.96 -19.34
N SER A 159 -1.08 -14.19 -20.19
CA SER A 159 -0.45 -14.68 -21.41
C SER A 159 0.80 -13.83 -21.70
N GLU A 160 1.75 -14.40 -22.43
CA GLU A 160 2.97 -13.66 -22.83
C GLU A 160 2.62 -12.45 -23.72
N GLU A 161 1.58 -12.55 -24.53
CA GLU A 161 1.10 -11.45 -25.37
C GLU A 161 0.61 -10.28 -24.51
N ASP A 162 -0.20 -10.57 -23.46
CA ASP A 162 -0.69 -9.57 -22.53
C ASP A 162 0.44 -9.01 -21.66
N ASP A 163 1.38 -9.85 -21.21
CA ASP A 163 2.57 -9.42 -20.48
C ASP A 163 3.37 -8.38 -21.28
N ARG A 164 3.56 -8.60 -22.61
CA ARG A 164 4.20 -7.65 -23.52
C ARG A 164 3.39 -6.36 -23.69
N ALA A 165 2.09 -6.49 -23.91
CA ALA A 165 1.20 -5.34 -24.06
C ALA A 165 1.18 -4.46 -22.80
N HIS A 166 1.09 -5.10 -21.62
CA HIS A 166 1.06 -4.42 -20.33
C HIS A 166 2.37 -3.65 -20.07
N ILE A 167 3.51 -4.32 -20.18
CA ILE A 167 4.78 -3.66 -19.87
C ILE A 167 5.11 -2.56 -20.89
N ARG A 168 4.75 -2.72 -22.17
CA ARG A 168 4.90 -1.67 -23.20
C ARG A 168 4.10 -0.45 -22.81
N TYR A 169 2.83 -0.61 -22.42
CA TYR A 169 2.02 0.50 -21.92
C TYR A 169 2.70 1.22 -20.74
N LEU A 170 3.20 0.48 -19.77
CA LEU A 170 3.88 1.07 -18.62
C LEU A 170 5.16 1.80 -19.01
N LEU A 171 5.99 1.23 -19.87
CA LEU A 171 7.24 1.83 -20.35
C LEU A 171 7.01 3.09 -21.19
N ASP A 172 6.00 3.06 -22.05
CA ASP A 172 5.77 4.13 -23.02
C ASP A 172 4.95 5.29 -22.44
N GLU A 173 4.01 5.03 -21.52
CA GLU A 173 3.06 6.03 -21.00
C GLU A 173 3.31 6.43 -19.54
N VAL A 174 3.75 5.50 -18.68
CA VAL A 174 3.77 5.74 -17.24
C VAL A 174 5.19 5.95 -16.71
N PHE A 175 6.11 5.05 -17.06
CA PHE A 175 7.46 5.09 -16.50
C PHE A 175 8.31 6.24 -17.05
N ARG A 176 7.88 6.95 -18.08
CA ARG A 176 8.54 8.17 -18.57
C ARG A 176 8.29 9.39 -17.71
N ASP A 177 7.26 9.36 -16.86
CA ASP A 177 6.94 10.49 -15.99
C ASP A 177 8.10 10.76 -15.01
N PRO A 178 8.60 12.01 -14.91
CA PRO A 178 9.72 12.34 -14.02
C PRO A 178 9.41 12.15 -12.54
N ARG A 179 8.13 12.14 -12.15
CA ARG A 179 7.68 11.88 -10.76
C ARG A 179 7.64 10.39 -10.42
N TYR A 180 7.80 9.50 -11.42
CA TYR A 180 7.74 8.05 -11.17
C TYR A 180 8.92 7.62 -10.29
N ILE A 181 8.64 6.92 -9.18
CA ILE A 181 9.66 6.49 -8.22
C ILE A 181 10.62 5.50 -8.86
N ARG A 182 11.93 5.74 -8.65
CA ARG A 182 13.02 4.93 -9.21
C ARG A 182 14.02 4.50 -8.14
N VAL A 183 14.76 3.46 -8.48
CA VAL A 183 15.97 3.01 -7.79
C VAL A 183 17.08 2.87 -8.85
N ASP A 184 18.17 3.58 -8.68
CA ASP A 184 19.29 3.63 -9.65
C ASP A 184 18.82 3.85 -11.11
N GLY A 185 17.87 4.80 -11.28
CA GLY A 185 17.27 5.12 -12.56
C GLY A 185 16.18 4.15 -13.05
N LYS A 186 16.01 2.98 -12.42
CA LYS A 186 15.04 1.93 -12.79
C LYS A 186 13.67 2.23 -12.17
N PRO A 187 12.58 2.31 -12.95
CA PRO A 187 11.24 2.49 -12.40
C PRO A 187 10.85 1.31 -11.50
N VAL A 188 10.30 1.64 -10.32
CA VAL A 188 9.87 0.65 -9.34
C VAL A 188 8.45 0.19 -9.66
N PHE A 189 8.28 -1.09 -9.98
CA PHE A 189 6.96 -1.67 -10.24
C PHE A 189 6.67 -2.82 -9.30
N ALA A 190 5.51 -2.78 -8.63
CA ALA A 190 5.11 -3.80 -7.67
C ALA A 190 4.03 -4.73 -8.23
N VAL A 191 4.13 -6.02 -7.93
CA VAL A 191 3.13 -7.05 -8.23
C VAL A 191 2.49 -7.53 -6.94
N TYR A 192 1.17 -7.44 -6.85
CA TYR A 192 0.44 -7.76 -5.62
C TYR A 192 0.39 -9.27 -5.33
N ARG A 193 0.12 -10.10 -6.35
CA ARG A 193 -0.05 -11.55 -6.19
C ARG A 193 0.80 -12.33 -7.18
N SER A 194 2.10 -12.36 -6.95
CA SER A 194 3.05 -13.10 -7.81
C SER A 194 2.72 -14.60 -7.94
N ALA A 195 2.17 -15.21 -6.90
CA ALA A 195 1.81 -16.64 -6.90
C ALA A 195 0.58 -16.99 -7.76
N LEU A 196 -0.13 -16.02 -8.34
CA LEU A 196 -1.26 -16.29 -9.25
C LEU A 196 -0.84 -16.46 -10.72
N PHE A 197 0.39 -16.09 -11.05
CA PHE A 197 0.90 -16.29 -12.41
C PHE A 197 1.18 -17.78 -12.66
N PRO A 198 0.85 -18.28 -13.86
CA PRO A 198 1.25 -19.64 -14.26
C PRO A 198 2.77 -19.82 -14.28
N ASP A 199 3.51 -18.82 -14.75
CA ASP A 199 4.97 -18.75 -14.75
C ASP A 199 5.45 -17.30 -14.55
N MET A 200 5.62 -16.89 -13.30
CA MET A 200 6.07 -15.54 -12.96
C MET A 200 7.50 -15.25 -13.47
N ARG A 201 8.37 -16.27 -13.52
CA ARG A 201 9.72 -16.11 -14.05
C ARG A 201 9.69 -15.70 -15.52
N ARG A 202 8.88 -16.42 -16.33
CA ARG A 202 8.74 -16.09 -17.75
C ARG A 202 8.16 -14.69 -17.97
N THR A 203 7.15 -14.30 -17.19
CA THR A 203 6.60 -12.93 -17.22
C THR A 203 7.69 -11.88 -16.93
N ILE A 204 8.50 -12.08 -15.90
CA ILE A 204 9.61 -11.16 -15.57
C ILE A 204 10.64 -11.09 -16.71
N GLU A 205 10.99 -12.22 -17.32
CA GLU A 205 11.89 -12.25 -18.48
C GLU A 205 11.33 -11.40 -19.63
N VAL A 206 10.08 -11.60 -19.99
CA VAL A 206 9.37 -10.82 -21.03
C VAL A 206 9.40 -9.32 -20.72
N TRP A 207 9.11 -8.94 -19.47
CA TRP A 207 9.15 -7.54 -19.08
C TRP A 207 10.55 -6.93 -19.18
N ARG A 208 11.59 -7.66 -18.80
CA ARG A 208 12.97 -7.20 -18.91
C ARG A 208 13.46 -7.16 -20.35
N GLU A 209 13.04 -8.10 -21.22
CA GLU A 209 13.29 -8.06 -22.67
C GLU A 209 12.69 -6.77 -23.29
N GLU A 210 11.43 -6.45 -23.01
CA GLU A 210 10.76 -5.27 -23.53
C GLU A 210 11.36 -3.95 -23.02
N ALA A 211 11.80 -3.94 -21.75
CA ALA A 211 12.50 -2.80 -21.17
C ALA A 211 13.88 -2.61 -21.83
N ALA A 212 14.65 -3.66 -21.97
CA ALA A 212 15.97 -3.63 -22.60
C ALA A 212 15.91 -3.16 -24.07
N ALA A 213 14.88 -3.58 -24.82
CA ALA A 213 14.62 -3.12 -26.18
C ALA A 213 14.38 -1.60 -26.26
N ARG A 214 14.04 -0.95 -25.16
CA ARG A 214 13.85 0.51 -25.01
C ARG A 214 15.02 1.20 -24.29
N GLY A 215 16.12 0.49 -24.04
CA GLY A 215 17.27 1.01 -23.30
C GLY A 215 16.98 1.27 -21.81
N ALA A 216 15.98 0.61 -21.25
CA ALA A 216 15.56 0.75 -19.85
C ALA A 216 15.80 -0.55 -19.06
N GLU A 217 15.90 -0.40 -17.76
CA GLU A 217 15.88 -1.53 -16.81
C GLU A 217 14.70 -1.32 -15.83
N LEU A 218 14.25 -2.41 -15.19
CA LEU A 218 13.15 -2.39 -14.23
C LEU A 218 13.65 -2.76 -12.83
N TYR A 219 13.08 -2.11 -11.81
CA TYR A 219 13.19 -2.54 -10.42
C TYR A 219 11.85 -3.15 -10.00
N LEU A 220 11.81 -4.48 -9.94
CA LEU A 220 10.59 -5.24 -9.73
C LEU A 220 10.45 -5.64 -8.26
N CYS A 221 9.32 -5.28 -7.66
CA CYS A 221 8.97 -5.66 -6.31
C CYS A 221 7.79 -6.63 -6.31
N ARG A 222 7.86 -7.65 -5.44
CA ARG A 222 6.67 -8.43 -5.10
C ARG A 222 6.08 -7.96 -3.79
N VAL A 223 4.77 -8.02 -3.65
CA VAL A 223 4.10 -7.76 -2.37
C VAL A 223 3.99 -9.06 -1.59
N GLU A 224 4.51 -9.09 -0.36
CA GLU A 224 4.38 -10.22 0.55
C GLU A 224 3.04 -10.20 1.27
N SER A 225 2.09 -10.95 0.76
CA SER A 225 0.76 -11.08 1.31
C SER A 225 0.33 -12.56 1.38
N PHE A 226 -0.56 -12.89 2.30
CA PHE A 226 -1.27 -14.17 2.37
C PHE A 226 -0.40 -15.44 2.38
N ASN A 227 0.70 -15.50 3.06
CA ASN A 227 1.64 -16.63 3.18
C ASN A 227 2.63 -16.79 2.01
N ALA A 228 2.55 -16.00 0.95
CA ALA A 228 3.58 -15.96 -0.08
C ALA A 228 4.70 -15.03 0.37
N ALA A 229 5.73 -15.57 1.00
CA ALA A 229 6.85 -14.82 1.54
C ALA A 229 8.13 -15.66 1.50
N GLY A 230 9.26 -14.99 1.50
CA GLY A 230 10.57 -15.62 1.62
C GLY A 230 11.47 -15.43 0.42
N ARG A 231 12.71 -15.86 0.60
CA ARG A 231 13.79 -15.73 -0.37
C ARG A 231 13.50 -16.49 -1.67
N GLU A 232 12.92 -17.68 -1.59
CA GLU A 232 12.62 -18.51 -2.76
C GLU A 232 11.63 -17.80 -3.70
N GLU A 233 10.62 -17.19 -3.12
CA GLU A 233 9.64 -16.40 -3.87
C GLU A 233 10.25 -15.14 -4.52
N LEU A 234 11.31 -14.59 -3.93
CA LEU A 234 12.04 -13.47 -4.50
C LEU A 234 12.95 -13.92 -5.66
N ALA A 235 13.51 -15.12 -5.56
CA ALA A 235 14.47 -15.66 -6.51
C ALA A 235 13.92 -15.96 -7.91
N VAL A 236 12.62 -15.81 -8.14
CA VAL A 236 12.04 -15.91 -9.49
C VAL A 236 12.42 -14.74 -10.41
N GLY A 237 13.04 -13.67 -9.85
CA GLY A 237 13.56 -12.55 -10.63
C GLY A 237 13.18 -11.16 -10.10
N PHE A 238 12.55 -11.07 -8.91
CA PHE A 238 12.29 -9.80 -8.24
C PHE A 238 13.55 -9.24 -7.56
N ASP A 239 13.66 -7.91 -7.55
CA ASP A 239 14.76 -7.18 -6.91
C ASP A 239 14.54 -7.03 -5.39
N ALA A 240 13.28 -6.89 -4.94
CA ALA A 240 12.90 -6.77 -3.54
C ALA A 240 11.47 -7.24 -3.27
N ALA A 241 11.16 -7.42 -1.99
CA ALA A 241 9.80 -7.62 -1.51
C ALA A 241 9.29 -6.38 -0.77
N ILE A 242 7.96 -6.20 -0.73
CA ILE A 242 7.25 -5.19 0.05
C ILE A 242 6.34 -5.91 1.04
N GLU A 243 6.54 -5.69 2.32
CA GLU A 243 5.65 -6.20 3.35
C GLU A 243 4.26 -5.57 3.22
N PHE A 244 3.19 -6.36 3.38
CA PHE A 244 1.81 -5.90 3.23
C PHE A 244 1.00 -6.09 4.50
N GLN A 245 1.10 -5.12 5.42
CA GLN A 245 0.36 -5.16 6.68
C GLN A 245 -1.15 -4.93 6.46
N PRO A 246 -2.04 -5.67 7.19
CA PRO A 246 -1.71 -6.70 8.17
C PRO A 246 -1.62 -8.12 7.60
N PHE A 247 -1.80 -8.34 6.30
CA PHE A 247 -1.87 -9.68 5.69
C PHE A 247 -0.49 -10.23 5.34
N THR A 248 0.36 -10.34 6.32
CA THR A 248 1.69 -10.93 6.22
C THR A 248 1.72 -12.31 6.89
N PRO A 249 2.77 -13.11 6.69
CA PRO A 249 2.99 -14.32 7.49
C PRO A 249 2.93 -14.06 9.01
N ALA A 250 3.35 -12.86 9.46
CA ALA A 250 3.26 -12.46 10.84
C ALA A 250 1.83 -12.53 11.41
N MET A 251 0.82 -12.21 10.61
CA MET A 251 -0.57 -12.31 11.05
C MET A 251 -0.98 -13.76 11.25
N THR A 252 -0.58 -14.66 10.36
CA THR A 252 -0.86 -16.10 10.51
C THR A 252 -0.21 -16.64 11.77
N ASP A 253 1.08 -16.38 11.95
CA ASP A 253 1.85 -16.80 13.13
C ASP A 253 1.25 -16.21 14.43
N PHE A 254 0.89 -14.92 14.42
CA PHE A 254 0.23 -14.27 15.55
C PHE A 254 -1.07 -14.98 15.94
N TRP A 255 -1.87 -15.43 14.94
CA TRP A 255 -3.08 -16.19 15.23
C TRP A 255 -2.79 -17.60 15.74
N GLU A 256 -1.74 -18.24 15.32
CA GLU A 256 -1.34 -19.57 15.77
C GLU A 256 -0.76 -19.58 17.18
N HIS A 257 -0.03 -18.52 17.56
CA HIS A 257 0.60 -18.40 18.88
C HIS A 257 -0.31 -17.76 19.95
N ARG A 258 -1.58 -17.54 19.67
CA ARG A 258 -2.52 -17.02 20.68
C ARG A 258 -2.65 -17.94 21.88
N PRO A 259 -2.89 -17.37 23.11
CA PRO A 259 -3.20 -18.15 24.29
C PRO A 259 -4.37 -19.11 24.06
N TRP A 260 -4.26 -20.33 24.58
CA TRP A 260 -5.28 -21.37 24.40
C TRP A 260 -6.70 -20.92 24.79
N ARG A 261 -6.82 -20.07 25.83
CA ARG A 261 -8.11 -19.49 26.25
C ARG A 261 -8.80 -18.70 25.14
N GLN A 262 -8.05 -17.94 24.34
CA GLN A 262 -8.59 -17.18 23.20
C GLN A 262 -9.01 -18.13 22.07
N LYS A 263 -8.24 -19.20 21.83
CA LYS A 263 -8.61 -20.26 20.88
C LYS A 263 -9.91 -20.95 21.31
N LEU A 264 -10.02 -21.33 22.58
CA LEU A 264 -11.23 -21.95 23.15
C LEU A 264 -12.44 -21.03 23.01
N MET A 265 -12.33 -19.76 23.41
CA MET A 265 -13.43 -18.78 23.26
C MET A 265 -13.87 -18.58 21.82
N TYR A 266 -12.95 -18.63 20.86
CA TYR A 266 -13.28 -18.59 19.44
C TYR A 266 -14.10 -19.81 19.02
N HIS A 267 -13.73 -21.01 19.47
CA HIS A 267 -14.46 -22.24 19.19
C HIS A 267 -15.85 -22.26 19.85
N LEU A 268 -15.96 -21.83 21.11
CA LEU A 268 -17.24 -21.72 21.81
C LEU A 268 -18.20 -20.76 21.12
N ARG A 269 -17.73 -19.57 20.70
CA ARG A 269 -18.56 -18.63 19.93
C ARG A 269 -19.05 -19.24 18.61
N LYS A 270 -18.22 -20.04 17.96
CA LYS A 270 -18.63 -20.77 16.74
C LYS A 270 -19.73 -21.78 17.01
N LEU A 271 -19.67 -22.48 18.14
CA LEU A 271 -20.70 -23.43 18.59
C LEU A 271 -22.00 -22.72 18.98
N TRP A 272 -21.93 -21.52 19.56
CA TRP A 272 -23.11 -20.72 19.95
C TRP A 272 -23.73 -19.94 18.77
N GLY A 273 -23.41 -20.30 17.53
CA GLY A 273 -24.09 -19.80 16.34
C GLY A 273 -23.65 -18.44 15.87
N ASP A 274 -22.46 -17.96 16.24
CA ASP A 274 -21.89 -16.74 15.65
C ASP A 274 -21.55 -17.00 14.17
N ARG A 275 -22.58 -16.83 13.33
CA ARG A 275 -22.47 -17.00 11.87
C ARG A 275 -21.55 -15.99 11.20
N ARG A 276 -21.20 -14.88 11.88
CA ARG A 276 -20.40 -13.80 11.33
C ARG A 276 -18.92 -14.16 11.19
N LYS A 277 -18.44 -15.19 11.92
CA LYS A 277 -17.03 -15.65 11.91
C LYS A 277 -16.04 -14.48 12.03
N MET A 278 -16.34 -13.52 12.94
CA MET A 278 -15.54 -12.32 13.12
C MET A 278 -14.29 -12.61 13.93
N ARG A 279 -13.13 -12.16 13.43
CA ARG A 279 -11.85 -12.20 14.12
C ARG A 279 -11.50 -10.80 14.63
N LYS A 280 -11.15 -10.70 15.91
CA LYS A 280 -10.65 -9.47 16.53
C LYS A 280 -9.22 -9.71 16.99
N ALA A 281 -8.32 -8.80 16.66
CA ALA A 281 -6.98 -8.75 17.22
C ALA A 281 -6.79 -7.47 18.03
N ASP A 282 -6.10 -7.57 19.15
CA ASP A 282 -5.63 -6.38 19.86
C ASP A 282 -4.47 -5.75 19.09
N TYR A 283 -4.58 -4.44 18.83
CA TYR A 283 -3.60 -3.73 17.99
C TYR A 283 -2.22 -3.69 18.65
N ASP A 284 -2.14 -3.37 19.95
CA ASP A 284 -0.85 -3.32 20.66
C ASP A 284 -0.18 -4.69 20.72
N ALA A 285 -0.96 -5.74 20.97
CA ALA A 285 -0.44 -7.11 20.98
C ALA A 285 0.12 -7.52 19.62
N TYR A 286 -0.57 -7.14 18.53
CA TYR A 286 -0.08 -7.41 17.19
C TYR A 286 1.17 -6.60 16.85
N VAL A 287 1.20 -5.30 17.19
CA VAL A 287 2.37 -4.44 16.98
C VAL A 287 3.60 -4.99 17.75
N ALA A 288 3.41 -5.38 19.02
CA ALA A 288 4.48 -5.96 19.80
C ALA A 288 5.01 -7.26 19.17
N TYR A 289 4.10 -8.13 18.70
CA TYR A 289 4.47 -9.35 17.99
C TYR A 289 5.20 -9.06 16.68
N SER A 290 4.69 -8.17 15.84
CA SER A 290 5.32 -7.78 14.58
C SER A 290 6.73 -7.25 14.80
N LEU A 291 6.92 -6.40 15.81
CA LEU A 291 8.22 -5.86 16.19
C LEU A 291 9.18 -6.88 16.84
N SER A 292 8.70 -7.99 17.37
CA SER A 292 9.55 -9.04 17.97
C SER A 292 10.16 -9.96 16.92
N ARG A 293 9.66 -9.94 15.67
CA ARG A 293 10.16 -10.80 14.61
C ARG A 293 11.56 -10.39 14.16
N PRO A 294 12.43 -11.35 13.84
CA PRO A 294 13.73 -11.03 13.25
C PRO A 294 13.56 -10.42 11.88
N ALA A 295 14.51 -9.58 11.47
CA ALA A 295 14.59 -9.11 10.10
C ALA A 295 14.86 -10.30 9.16
N PRO A 296 14.22 -10.35 7.98
CA PRO A 296 14.49 -11.41 7.01
C PRO A 296 15.91 -11.26 6.44
N ASP A 297 16.43 -12.35 5.89
CA ASP A 297 17.76 -12.43 5.27
C ASP A 297 17.75 -12.05 3.77
N TYR A 298 16.67 -11.42 3.31
CA TYR A 298 16.47 -10.92 1.94
C TYR A 298 15.94 -9.48 1.96
N LYS A 299 15.95 -8.82 0.79
CA LYS A 299 15.47 -7.44 0.67
C LYS A 299 13.95 -7.38 0.86
N LEU A 300 13.53 -6.91 2.03
CA LEU A 300 12.12 -6.65 2.36
C LEU A 300 11.96 -5.22 2.85
N TYR A 301 11.19 -4.43 2.12
CA TYR A 301 10.77 -3.11 2.57
C TYR A 301 9.65 -3.27 3.59
N PRO A 302 9.84 -2.80 4.83
CA PRO A 302 8.86 -2.97 5.89
C PRO A 302 7.61 -2.13 5.65
N SER A 303 6.49 -2.57 6.23
CA SER A 303 5.23 -1.86 6.18
C SER A 303 4.59 -1.74 7.56
N VAL A 304 3.74 -0.73 7.72
CA VAL A 304 2.86 -0.55 8.87
C VAL A 304 1.43 -0.28 8.41
N THR A 305 0.45 -0.49 9.30
CA THR A 305 -0.95 -0.14 9.04
C THR A 305 -1.53 0.70 10.18
N PRO A 306 -2.27 1.78 9.90
CA PRO A 306 -2.92 2.59 10.94
C PRO A 306 -3.94 1.82 11.75
N SER A 307 -4.69 0.94 11.08
CA SER A 307 -5.71 0.06 11.63
C SER A 307 -6.05 -1.01 10.59
N TRP A 308 -7.07 -1.80 10.85
CA TRP A 308 -7.79 -2.63 9.88
C TRP A 308 -9.17 -2.94 10.41
N ASP A 309 -10.19 -2.73 9.60
CA ASP A 309 -11.57 -3.13 9.91
C ASP A 309 -12.36 -3.28 8.61
N ASN A 310 -12.59 -4.51 8.16
CA ASN A 310 -13.33 -4.77 6.91
C ASN A 310 -14.82 -5.04 7.13
N THR A 311 -15.37 -4.67 8.29
CA THR A 311 -16.78 -4.91 8.62
C THR A 311 -17.75 -4.04 7.81
N ALA A 312 -17.28 -2.93 7.23
CA ALA A 312 -18.08 -2.08 6.37
C ALA A 312 -18.49 -2.77 5.05
N ARG A 313 -17.64 -3.66 4.53
CA ARG A 313 -17.87 -4.35 3.25
C ARG A 313 -18.17 -5.86 3.38
N ARG A 314 -17.71 -6.52 4.44
CA ARG A 314 -17.84 -7.98 4.60
C ARG A 314 -19.02 -8.35 5.50
N LYS A 315 -19.80 -9.33 5.07
CA LYS A 315 -20.87 -9.92 5.88
C LYS A 315 -20.39 -11.12 6.70
N GLN A 316 -19.34 -11.78 6.24
CA GLN A 316 -18.73 -12.95 6.87
C GLN A 316 -17.22 -12.87 6.84
N ARG A 317 -16.55 -13.67 7.68
CA ARG A 317 -15.08 -13.73 7.80
C ARG A 317 -14.47 -12.34 8.02
N MET A 318 -15.17 -11.51 8.81
CA MET A 318 -14.71 -10.18 9.15
C MET A 318 -13.45 -10.26 10.00
N PHE A 319 -12.55 -9.32 9.79
CA PHE A 319 -11.37 -9.12 10.61
C PHE A 319 -11.24 -7.65 10.98
N LEU A 320 -10.91 -7.38 12.24
CA LEU A 320 -10.60 -6.03 12.69
C LEU A 320 -9.52 -6.02 13.79
N PHE A 321 -8.77 -4.94 13.81
CA PHE A 321 -8.03 -4.53 14.98
C PHE A 321 -8.94 -3.73 15.92
N HIS A 322 -8.89 -4.03 17.20
CA HIS A 322 -9.49 -3.18 18.22
C HIS A 322 -8.39 -2.45 18.99
N ASN A 323 -8.73 -1.33 19.63
CA ASN A 323 -7.82 -0.46 20.36
C ASN A 323 -6.72 0.21 19.49
N ALA A 324 -6.87 0.28 18.16
CA ALA A 324 -6.01 1.09 17.33
C ALA A 324 -6.22 2.58 17.65
N THR A 325 -5.14 3.33 17.81
CA THR A 325 -5.16 4.79 17.98
C THR A 325 -4.01 5.44 17.22
N PRO A 326 -4.11 6.74 16.88
CA PRO A 326 -3.02 7.46 16.21
C PRO A 326 -1.69 7.38 16.97
N GLU A 327 -1.71 7.42 18.31
CA GLU A 327 -0.50 7.36 19.13
C GLU A 327 0.18 5.98 19.05
N LYS A 328 -0.61 4.91 19.04
CA LYS A 328 -0.11 3.54 18.92
C LYS A 328 0.48 3.31 17.53
N TYR A 329 -0.23 3.74 16.50
CA TYR A 329 0.27 3.73 15.13
C TYR A 329 1.58 4.53 15.00
N GLY A 330 1.61 5.75 15.53
CA GLY A 330 2.81 6.60 15.51
C GLY A 330 4.01 5.99 16.23
N ARG A 331 3.79 5.22 17.33
CA ARG A 331 4.86 4.44 17.98
C ARG A 331 5.38 3.33 17.07
N TRP A 332 4.48 2.58 16.41
CA TRP A 332 4.88 1.52 15.50
C TRP A 332 5.69 2.06 14.32
N LEU A 333 5.18 3.08 13.64
CA LEU A 333 5.88 3.72 12.52
C LEU A 333 7.27 4.22 12.92
N ARG A 334 7.38 4.94 14.05
CA ARG A 334 8.68 5.42 14.56
C ARG A 334 9.64 4.26 14.80
N GLU A 335 9.18 3.15 15.38
CA GLU A 335 10.03 2.01 15.68
C GLU A 335 10.46 1.28 14.39
N VAL A 336 9.60 1.11 13.41
CA VAL A 336 9.95 0.57 12.10
C VAL A 336 10.97 1.48 11.40
N LEU A 337 10.72 2.79 11.39
CA LEU A 337 11.66 3.76 10.83
C LEU A 337 13.02 3.73 11.54
N ARG A 338 13.05 3.53 12.84
CA ARG A 338 14.30 3.45 13.63
C ARG A 338 15.08 2.17 13.32
N ARG A 339 14.41 1.01 13.21
CA ARG A 339 15.03 -0.31 13.03
C ARG A 339 15.44 -0.57 11.60
N PHE A 340 14.66 -0.14 10.64
CA PHE A 340 14.94 -0.40 9.23
C PHE A 340 16.27 0.23 8.81
N LYS A 341 17.16 -0.58 8.25
CA LYS A 341 18.42 -0.15 7.64
C LYS A 341 18.24 -0.19 6.13
N PRO A 342 18.25 0.96 5.42
CA PRO A 342 18.20 0.99 3.97
C PRO A 342 19.27 0.09 3.34
N TYR A 343 18.94 -0.54 2.23
CA TYR A 343 19.86 -1.39 1.47
C TYR A 343 20.84 -0.54 0.63
N SER A 344 20.41 0.64 0.19
CA SER A 344 21.24 1.67 -0.43
C SER A 344 20.66 3.06 -0.17
N ALA A 345 21.23 4.10 -0.74
CA ALA A 345 20.69 5.46 -0.68
C ALA A 345 19.31 5.59 -1.33
N GLU A 346 19.01 4.79 -2.33
CA GLU A 346 17.74 4.78 -3.04
C GLU A 346 16.84 3.57 -2.69
N GLU A 347 17.40 2.50 -2.17
CA GLU A 347 16.66 1.35 -1.65
C GLU A 347 16.26 1.55 -0.18
N ASN A 348 15.43 2.56 0.09
CA ASN A 348 15.20 3.13 1.43
C ASN A 348 13.70 3.25 1.78
N PHE A 349 12.83 2.45 1.18
CA PHE A 349 11.38 2.54 1.32
C PHE A 349 10.86 1.97 2.64
N VAL A 350 9.85 2.63 3.19
CA VAL A 350 8.94 2.12 4.22
C VAL A 350 7.52 2.33 3.72
N PHE A 351 6.70 1.30 3.76
CA PHE A 351 5.34 1.37 3.23
C PHE A 351 4.29 1.58 4.33
N ILE A 352 3.17 2.21 3.96
CA ILE A 352 1.99 2.35 4.78
C ILE A 352 0.80 1.75 4.01
N ASN A 353 0.09 0.82 4.60
CA ASN A 353 -1.16 0.32 4.07
C ASN A 353 -2.32 0.83 4.95
N ALA A 354 -3.08 1.88 4.56
CA ALA A 354 -2.99 2.60 3.31
C ALA A 354 -3.32 4.10 3.52
N TRP A 355 -3.27 4.89 2.44
CA TRP A 355 -3.68 6.29 2.47
C TRP A 355 -5.18 6.43 2.66
N ASN A 356 -6.00 5.72 1.87
CA ASN A 356 -7.42 6.02 1.69
C ASN A 356 -8.34 4.78 1.54
N GLU A 357 -8.08 3.68 2.21
CA GLU A 357 -8.97 2.51 2.16
C GLU A 357 -10.02 2.54 3.30
N TYR A 358 -10.97 3.47 3.27
CA TYR A 358 -11.97 3.67 4.33
C TYR A 358 -12.89 2.47 4.60
N THR A 359 -13.21 1.64 3.60
CA THR A 359 -14.08 0.47 3.77
C THR A 359 -13.42 -0.68 4.52
N VAL A 360 -12.11 -0.59 4.71
CA VAL A 360 -11.33 -1.47 5.56
C VAL A 360 -10.64 -0.72 6.71
N ALA A 361 -11.08 0.53 6.94
CA ALA A 361 -10.54 1.42 7.96
C ALA A 361 -9.01 1.53 7.95
N LEU A 362 -8.45 1.48 6.77
CA LEU A 362 -7.04 1.71 6.47
C LEU A 362 -6.91 3.13 5.93
N THR A 363 -6.83 4.11 6.80
CA THR A 363 -6.71 5.50 6.34
C THR A 363 -5.84 6.30 7.28
N LEU A 364 -5.05 7.20 6.70
CA LEU A 364 -4.25 8.20 7.40
C LEU A 364 -4.98 9.53 7.54
N ILE A 365 -6.10 9.71 6.83
CA ILE A 365 -6.89 10.95 6.74
C ILE A 365 -8.31 10.79 7.23
#